data_7dfbbbd492a875c1ef4baf26ca2d022b
#
_entry.id   7dfbbbd492a875c1ef4baf26ca2d022b
#
_cell.length_a   1.000
_cell.length_b   1.000
_cell.length_c   1.000
_cell.angle_alpha   90.00
_cell.angle_beta   90.00
_cell.angle_gamma   90.00
#
_symmetry.space_group_name_H-M   'P 1'
#
loop_
_entity.id
_entity.type
_entity.pdbx_description
1 polymer ?
#
loop_
_entity_poly.entity_id
_entity_poly.type
_entity_poly.pdbx_seq_one_letter_code
_entity_poly.pdbx_strand_id
1 'polypeptide(L)'
;MTDEVKKLKELIDGTDNIVFFGGAGVSTESGIPDFRSVDGLYHQQWDDPPETILSHTYYERYPEKFFAFYRAKLLCEGAKPNAAHLKLAEWEKEGKLKAVITQNIDGLHQAAGSKNVLELHGSTLRNYCEKCGKFYDVSYKIGRASCRERV
;
A
#
# COMPACT_ATOMS: atom_id res chain seq x y z
N MET A 1 27.34 12.29 -0.77
CA MET A 1 25.97 12.84 -0.78
C MET A 1 25.88 13.76 -1.98
N THR A 2 24.96 13.50 -2.91
CA THR A 2 24.81 14.34 -4.12
C THR A 2 24.29 15.74 -3.75
N ASP A 3 24.42 16.70 -4.67
CA ASP A 3 23.96 18.07 -4.39
C ASP A 3 22.44 18.17 -4.26
N GLU A 4 21.70 17.30 -4.97
CA GLU A 4 20.24 17.19 -4.85
C GLU A 4 19.83 16.74 -3.44
N VAL A 5 20.54 15.77 -2.87
CA VAL A 5 20.28 15.27 -1.51
C VAL A 5 20.58 16.34 -0.46
N LYS A 6 21.64 17.13 -0.65
CA LYS A 6 21.94 18.27 0.24
C LYS A 6 20.83 19.30 0.19
N LYS A 7 20.40 19.69 -1.02
CA LYS A 7 19.32 20.64 -1.22
C LYS A 7 18.00 20.18 -0.60
N LEU A 8 17.66 18.88 -0.78
CA LEU A 8 16.49 18.31 -0.15
C LEU A 8 16.58 18.37 1.38
N LYS A 9 17.76 18.05 1.94
CA LYS A 9 17.99 18.14 3.38
C LYS A 9 17.78 19.57 3.90
N GLU A 10 18.33 20.57 3.23
CA GLU A 10 18.16 21.99 3.59
C GLU A 10 16.68 22.41 3.58
N LEU A 11 15.91 21.96 2.57
CA LEU A 11 14.47 22.22 2.50
C LEU A 11 13.71 21.58 3.67
N ILE A 12 14.05 20.35 4.01
CA ILE A 12 13.43 19.62 5.13
C ILE A 12 13.80 20.25 6.48
N ASP A 13 15.07 20.63 6.65
CA ASP A 13 15.56 21.25 7.88
C ASP A 13 14.93 22.65 8.09
N GLY A 14 14.62 23.35 7.00
CA GLY A 14 14.05 24.70 7.02
C GLY A 14 12.54 24.79 7.18
N THR A 15 11.81 23.67 7.33
CA THR A 15 10.35 23.69 7.43
C THR A 15 9.79 22.70 8.45
N ASP A 16 8.67 23.09 9.07
CA ASP A 16 7.86 22.24 9.94
C ASP A 16 6.46 21.98 9.33
N ASN A 17 6.32 22.11 8.02
CA ASN A 17 5.05 21.93 7.32
C ASN A 17 5.25 21.02 6.08
N ILE A 18 5.59 19.76 6.33
CA ILE A 18 5.87 18.76 5.30
C ILE A 18 4.62 17.90 5.11
N VAL A 19 4.28 17.60 3.87
CA VAL A 19 3.33 16.55 3.48
C VAL A 19 4.09 15.59 2.57
N PHE A 20 4.04 14.30 2.87
CA PHE A 20 4.57 13.25 2.01
C PHE A 20 3.47 12.70 1.12
N PHE A 21 3.75 12.58 -0.18
CA PHE A 21 2.91 11.88 -1.14
C PHE A 21 3.71 10.75 -1.79
N GLY A 22 3.24 9.53 -1.66
CA GLY A 22 3.97 8.35 -2.13
C GLY A 22 3.11 7.24 -2.71
N GLY A 23 3.78 6.38 -3.48
CA GLY A 23 3.21 5.19 -4.10
C GLY A 23 4.09 3.97 -3.88
N ALA A 24 3.89 2.91 -4.68
CA ALA A 24 4.50 1.60 -4.48
C ALA A 24 6.04 1.61 -4.41
N GLY A 25 6.70 2.56 -5.07
CA GLY A 25 8.16 2.70 -5.02
C GLY A 25 8.73 2.90 -3.61
N VAL A 26 7.95 3.44 -2.65
CA VAL A 26 8.43 3.59 -1.27
C VAL A 26 8.54 2.25 -0.54
N SER A 27 7.81 1.22 -0.99
CA SER A 27 7.77 -0.11 -0.35
C SER A 27 8.68 -1.15 -1.01
N THR A 28 9.42 -0.80 -2.07
CA THR A 28 10.30 -1.75 -2.77
C THR A 28 11.42 -2.29 -1.88
N GLU A 29 12.03 -1.45 -1.05
CA GLU A 29 13.02 -1.88 -0.04
C GLU A 29 12.40 -2.69 1.12
N SER A 30 11.09 -2.78 1.18
CA SER A 30 10.36 -3.67 2.10
C SER A 30 10.04 -5.04 1.48
N GLY A 31 10.52 -5.29 0.24
CA GLY A 31 10.27 -6.52 -0.51
C GLY A 31 8.92 -6.55 -1.23
N ILE A 32 8.20 -5.43 -1.31
CA ILE A 32 6.96 -5.30 -2.07
C ILE A 32 7.28 -4.72 -3.45
N PRO A 33 7.11 -5.48 -4.54
CA PRO A 33 7.39 -4.96 -5.88
C PRO A 33 6.44 -3.79 -6.21
N ASP A 34 6.95 -2.81 -6.92
CA ASP A 34 6.09 -1.79 -7.51
C ASP A 34 5.35 -2.33 -8.74
N PHE A 35 4.60 -1.48 -9.44
CA PHE A 35 3.81 -1.91 -10.59
C PHE A 35 4.58 -1.87 -11.90
N ARG A 36 5.49 -0.91 -12.09
CA ARG A 36 6.02 -0.50 -13.40
C ARG A 36 7.51 -0.72 -13.60
N SER A 37 8.29 -0.94 -12.55
CA SER A 37 9.71 -1.25 -12.68
C SER A 37 9.93 -2.56 -13.43
N VAL A 38 11.16 -2.84 -13.83
CA VAL A 38 11.53 -4.05 -14.59
C VAL A 38 11.05 -5.32 -13.88
N ASP A 39 11.11 -5.34 -12.54
CA ASP A 39 10.66 -6.46 -11.70
C ASP A 39 9.23 -6.23 -11.14
N GLY A 40 8.54 -5.20 -11.63
CA GLY A 40 7.22 -4.79 -11.16
C GLY A 40 6.10 -5.77 -11.53
N LEU A 41 4.96 -5.61 -10.87
CA LEU A 41 3.81 -6.51 -11.05
C LEU A 41 3.32 -6.58 -12.50
N TYR A 42 3.42 -5.49 -13.27
CA TYR A 42 2.95 -5.44 -14.65
C TYR A 42 3.83 -6.25 -15.63
N HIS A 43 5.05 -6.61 -15.25
CA HIS A 43 5.93 -7.45 -16.06
C HIS A 43 5.87 -8.94 -15.69
N GLN A 44 5.07 -9.32 -14.69
CA GLN A 44 4.90 -10.70 -14.30
C GLN A 44 3.86 -11.41 -15.18
N GLN A 45 4.13 -12.68 -15.52
CA GLN A 45 3.23 -13.48 -16.35
C GLN A 45 2.00 -13.95 -15.56
N TRP A 46 0.82 -13.58 -16.05
CA TRP A 46 -0.49 -14.03 -15.62
C TRP A 46 -1.36 -14.31 -16.84
N ASP A 47 -2.48 -15.01 -16.65
CA ASP A 47 -3.44 -15.32 -17.73
C ASP A 47 -3.95 -14.06 -18.43
N ASP A 48 -4.14 -12.99 -17.64
CA ASP A 48 -4.57 -11.68 -18.10
C ASP A 48 -3.59 -10.60 -17.59
N PRO A 49 -3.45 -9.45 -18.26
CA PRO A 49 -2.61 -8.35 -17.79
C PRO A 49 -3.01 -7.90 -16.37
N PRO A 50 -2.04 -7.68 -15.45
CA PRO A 50 -2.34 -7.27 -14.09
C PRO A 50 -3.21 -6.02 -13.97
N GLU A 51 -3.05 -5.03 -14.88
CA GLU A 51 -3.91 -3.85 -14.93
C GLU A 51 -5.37 -4.20 -15.21
N THR A 52 -5.60 -5.21 -16.06
CA THR A 52 -6.94 -5.72 -16.36
C THR A 52 -7.51 -6.43 -15.14
N ILE A 53 -6.72 -7.31 -14.52
CA ILE A 53 -7.14 -8.07 -13.33
C ILE A 53 -7.54 -7.12 -12.19
N LEU A 54 -6.80 -6.03 -11.99
CA LEU A 54 -7.05 -5.04 -10.93
C LEU A 54 -8.21 -4.09 -11.22
N SER A 55 -8.87 -4.22 -12.38
CA SER A 55 -10.03 -3.39 -12.69
C SER A 55 -11.29 -3.86 -11.95
N HIS A 56 -12.16 -2.90 -11.59
CA HIS A 56 -13.46 -3.19 -10.99
C HIS A 56 -14.32 -4.12 -11.85
N THR A 57 -14.32 -3.91 -13.18
CA THR A 57 -15.06 -4.75 -14.13
C THR A 57 -14.56 -6.21 -14.13
N TYR A 58 -13.26 -6.41 -13.99
CA TYR A 58 -12.70 -7.76 -13.91
C TYR A 58 -13.09 -8.44 -12.60
N TYR A 59 -13.01 -7.71 -11.49
CA TYR A 59 -13.45 -8.16 -10.18
C TYR A 59 -14.92 -8.63 -10.19
N GLU A 60 -15.82 -7.87 -10.83
CA GLU A 60 -17.23 -8.25 -10.93
C GLU A 60 -17.45 -9.50 -11.79
N ARG A 61 -16.73 -9.63 -12.92
CA ARG A 61 -16.91 -10.72 -13.88
C ARG A 61 -16.19 -12.01 -13.49
N TYR A 62 -15.02 -11.89 -12.90
CA TYR A 62 -14.11 -13.01 -12.61
C TYR A 62 -13.58 -12.95 -11.17
N PRO A 63 -14.45 -12.94 -10.14
CA PRO A 63 -14.04 -12.76 -8.75
C PRO A 63 -13.03 -13.80 -8.28
N GLU A 64 -13.13 -15.05 -8.72
CA GLU A 64 -12.19 -16.10 -8.33
C GLU A 64 -10.77 -15.83 -8.84
N LYS A 65 -10.65 -15.40 -10.10
CA LYS A 65 -9.34 -15.03 -10.70
C LYS A 65 -8.78 -13.77 -10.05
N PHE A 66 -9.62 -12.77 -9.82
CA PHE A 66 -9.23 -11.56 -9.09
C PHE A 66 -8.67 -11.90 -7.71
N PHE A 67 -9.37 -12.70 -6.92
CA PHE A 67 -8.90 -13.07 -5.59
C PHE A 67 -7.71 -14.02 -5.60
N ALA A 68 -7.52 -14.83 -6.63
CA ALA A 68 -6.31 -15.61 -6.80
C ALA A 68 -5.08 -14.70 -6.96
N PHE A 69 -5.18 -13.68 -7.83
CA PHE A 69 -4.16 -12.66 -8.01
C PHE A 69 -3.94 -11.84 -6.73
N TYR A 70 -5.02 -11.38 -6.11
CA TYR A 70 -5.00 -10.60 -4.88
C TYR A 70 -4.23 -11.30 -3.76
N ARG A 71 -4.54 -12.59 -3.52
CA ARG A 71 -3.83 -13.40 -2.51
C ARG A 71 -2.35 -13.61 -2.85
N ALA A 72 -2.05 -13.80 -4.12
CA ALA A 72 -0.69 -14.10 -4.55
C ALA A 72 0.23 -12.87 -4.57
N LYS A 73 -0.33 -11.68 -4.80
CA LYS A 73 0.46 -10.48 -5.14
C LYS A 73 0.20 -9.26 -4.28
N LEU A 74 -0.98 -9.10 -3.72
CA LEU A 74 -1.35 -7.91 -2.96
C LEU A 74 -1.30 -8.12 -1.44
N LEU A 75 -1.37 -9.36 -0.97
CA LEU A 75 -1.16 -9.69 0.44
C LEU A 75 0.33 -9.86 0.71
N CYS A 76 0.95 -8.82 1.24
CA CYS A 76 2.39 -8.80 1.52
C CYS A 76 2.66 -9.24 2.97
N GLU A 77 2.36 -10.52 3.26
CA GLU A 77 2.58 -11.08 4.59
C GLU A 77 4.07 -11.04 4.96
N GLY A 78 4.37 -10.49 6.14
CA GLY A 78 5.74 -10.42 6.67
C GLY A 78 6.57 -9.23 6.21
N ALA A 79 6.08 -8.38 5.31
CA ALA A 79 6.75 -7.14 4.95
C ALA A 79 6.87 -6.22 6.17
N LYS A 80 8.02 -5.55 6.29
CA LYS A 80 8.30 -4.62 7.41
C LYS A 80 8.59 -3.22 6.88
N PRO A 81 8.26 -2.19 7.66
CA PRO A 81 8.65 -0.83 7.31
C PRO A 81 10.16 -0.72 7.04
N ASN A 82 10.53 -0.03 5.99
CA ASN A 82 11.91 0.30 5.67
C ASN A 82 12.31 1.67 6.24
N ALA A 83 13.55 2.08 5.97
CA ALA A 83 14.11 3.33 6.49
C ALA A 83 13.29 4.58 6.11
N ALA A 84 12.68 4.61 4.91
CA ALA A 84 11.83 5.73 4.49
C ALA A 84 10.56 5.83 5.36
N HIS A 85 9.86 4.71 5.58
CA HIS A 85 8.68 4.67 6.44
C HIS A 85 9.00 5.13 7.87
N LEU A 86 10.10 4.62 8.44
CA LEU A 86 10.53 4.96 9.80
C LEU A 86 10.89 6.45 9.91
N LYS A 87 11.56 7.00 8.90
CA LYS A 87 11.94 8.43 8.91
C LYS A 87 10.73 9.35 8.80
N LEU A 88 9.72 8.99 8.02
CA LEU A 88 8.48 9.75 7.95
C LEU A 88 7.75 9.75 9.29
N ALA A 89 7.68 8.60 9.97
CA ALA A 89 7.08 8.50 11.30
C ALA A 89 7.85 9.32 12.35
N GLU A 90 9.18 9.36 12.26
CA GLU A 90 10.02 10.21 13.11
C GLU A 90 9.70 11.70 12.90
N TRP A 91 9.65 12.18 11.65
CA TRP A 91 9.29 13.57 11.35
C TRP A 91 7.87 13.95 11.77
N GLU A 92 6.92 13.02 11.69
CA GLU A 92 5.58 13.24 12.21
C GLU A 92 5.61 13.41 13.75
N LYS A 93 6.37 12.58 14.45
CA LYS A 93 6.56 12.68 15.90
C LYS A 93 7.25 13.99 16.32
N GLU A 94 8.17 14.49 15.51
CA GLU A 94 8.85 15.77 15.69
C GLU A 94 7.93 16.98 15.35
N GLY A 95 6.75 16.74 14.78
CA GLY A 95 5.82 17.79 14.35
C GLY A 95 6.15 18.44 13.01
N LYS A 96 7.17 17.95 12.29
CA LYS A 96 7.57 18.43 10.97
C LYS A 96 6.64 17.92 9.86
N LEU A 97 6.33 16.62 9.86
CA LEU A 97 5.44 16.00 8.90
C LEU A 97 3.99 16.08 9.39
N LYS A 98 3.11 16.66 8.57
CA LYS A 98 1.69 16.85 8.91
C LYS A 98 0.81 15.71 8.45
N ALA A 99 1.15 15.08 7.33
CA ALA A 99 0.41 13.95 6.79
C ALA A 99 1.27 13.10 5.85
N VAL A 100 0.94 11.82 5.80
CA VAL A 100 1.34 10.89 4.75
C VAL A 100 0.13 10.66 3.86
N ILE A 101 0.22 11.00 2.58
CA ILE A 101 -0.78 10.67 1.56
C ILE A 101 -0.20 9.52 0.75
N THR A 102 -0.85 8.36 0.77
CA THR A 102 -0.30 7.18 0.11
C THR A 102 -1.30 6.53 -0.84
N GLN A 103 -0.79 6.04 -1.96
CA GLN A 103 -1.51 5.13 -2.88
C GLN A 103 -1.37 3.67 -2.45
N ASN A 104 -0.48 3.38 -1.49
CA ASN A 104 -0.22 2.02 -1.05
C ASN A 104 -1.33 1.50 -0.14
N ILE A 105 -1.53 0.19 -0.23
CA ILE A 105 -2.55 -0.55 0.53
C ILE A 105 -1.94 -1.48 1.58
N ASP A 106 -0.61 -1.43 1.75
CA ASP A 106 0.21 -2.35 2.54
C ASP A 106 0.21 -2.09 4.06
N GLY A 107 -0.18 -0.87 4.49
CA GLY A 107 -0.21 -0.47 5.89
C GLY A 107 1.17 -0.22 6.52
N LEU A 108 2.25 -0.15 5.74
CA LEU A 108 3.61 -0.02 6.28
C LEU A 108 3.88 1.34 6.93
N HIS A 109 3.22 2.41 6.50
CA HIS A 109 3.31 3.71 7.16
C HIS A 109 2.78 3.65 8.60
N GLN A 110 1.60 3.02 8.79
CA GLN A 110 1.02 2.81 10.11
C GLN A 110 1.87 1.87 10.97
N ALA A 111 2.39 0.80 10.36
CA ALA A 111 3.30 -0.12 11.03
C ALA A 111 4.62 0.54 11.47
N ALA A 112 5.08 1.58 10.76
CA ALA A 112 6.23 2.40 11.14
C ALA A 112 5.93 3.35 12.30
N GLY A 113 4.65 3.60 12.61
CA GLY A 113 4.21 4.50 13.68
C GLY A 113 3.58 5.81 13.22
N SER A 114 3.46 6.05 11.91
CA SER A 114 2.72 7.21 11.37
C SER A 114 1.24 7.12 11.76
N LYS A 115 0.66 8.23 12.19
CA LYS A 115 -0.72 8.33 12.68
C LYS A 115 -1.66 9.00 11.67
N ASN A 116 -1.18 10.06 11.02
CA ASN A 116 -1.96 10.81 10.04
C ASN A 116 -1.65 10.30 8.62
N VAL A 117 -2.24 9.15 8.29
CA VAL A 117 -2.04 8.47 6.99
C VAL A 117 -3.36 8.48 6.21
N LEU A 118 -3.33 9.09 5.03
CA LEU A 118 -4.46 9.16 4.10
C LEU A 118 -4.25 8.13 2.99
N GLU A 119 -5.00 7.04 3.05
CA GLU A 119 -4.92 5.92 2.10
C GLU A 119 -5.90 6.14 0.94
N LEU A 120 -5.39 6.57 -0.22
CA LEU A 120 -6.22 6.91 -1.38
C LEU A 120 -6.91 5.71 -2.02
N HIS A 121 -6.32 4.53 -1.90
CA HIS A 121 -6.81 3.27 -2.49
C HIS A 121 -7.31 2.27 -1.43
N GLY A 122 -7.52 2.73 -0.18
CA GLY A 122 -7.92 1.85 0.91
C GLY A 122 -6.76 1.03 1.48
N SER A 123 -7.06 -0.16 2.04
CA SER A 123 -6.07 -1.01 2.70
C SER A 123 -6.44 -2.48 2.62
N THR A 124 -5.46 -3.35 2.42
CA THR A 124 -5.63 -4.82 2.51
C THR A 124 -5.93 -5.29 3.93
N LEU A 125 -5.65 -4.46 4.94
CA LEU A 125 -5.84 -4.80 6.36
C LEU A 125 -7.28 -4.63 6.84
N ARG A 126 -8.14 -3.95 6.06
CA ARG A 126 -9.54 -3.69 6.41
C ARG A 126 -10.45 -4.16 5.30
N ASN A 127 -11.23 -5.18 5.59
CA ASN A 127 -12.13 -5.79 4.64
C ASN A 127 -13.56 -5.74 5.22
N TYR A 128 -14.55 -5.50 4.36
CA TYR A 128 -15.95 -5.44 4.77
C TYR A 128 -16.80 -6.30 3.87
N CYS A 129 -17.74 -7.02 4.45
CA CYS A 129 -18.72 -7.75 3.66
C CYS A 129 -19.66 -6.76 2.97
N GLU A 130 -19.70 -6.75 1.64
CA GLU A 130 -20.61 -5.87 0.87
C GLU A 130 -22.09 -6.10 1.21
N LYS A 131 -22.44 -7.31 1.66
CA LYS A 131 -23.83 -7.68 1.91
C LYS A 131 -24.33 -7.23 3.29
N CYS A 132 -23.50 -7.29 4.33
CA CYS A 132 -23.89 -7.02 5.71
C CYS A 132 -23.01 -6.01 6.45
N GLY A 133 -21.97 -5.47 5.80
CA GLY A 133 -21.06 -4.48 6.38
C GLY A 133 -20.13 -5.02 7.48
N LYS A 134 -20.15 -6.33 7.76
CA LYS A 134 -19.30 -6.89 8.81
C LYS A 134 -17.83 -6.72 8.47
N PHE A 135 -17.07 -6.23 9.44
CA PHE A 135 -15.61 -6.07 9.34
C PHE A 135 -14.89 -7.43 9.44
N TYR A 136 -13.83 -7.56 8.65
CA TYR A 136 -12.88 -8.67 8.68
C TYR A 136 -11.46 -8.12 8.54
N ASP A 137 -10.55 -8.58 9.35
CA ASP A 137 -9.13 -8.26 9.21
C ASP A 137 -8.44 -9.15 8.15
N VAL A 138 -7.17 -8.90 7.91
CA VAL A 138 -6.38 -9.62 6.89
C VAL A 138 -6.21 -11.11 7.21
N SER A 139 -6.34 -11.52 8.49
CA SER A 139 -6.23 -12.93 8.91
C SER A 139 -7.41 -13.77 8.43
N TYR A 140 -8.51 -13.11 8.10
CA TYR A 140 -9.66 -13.76 7.51
C TYR A 140 -9.37 -14.11 6.06
N LYS A 141 -9.22 -15.39 5.75
CA LYS A 141 -8.84 -15.85 4.41
C LYS A 141 -9.93 -15.53 3.40
N ILE A 142 -9.71 -14.48 2.62
CA ILE A 142 -10.58 -14.03 1.55
C ILE A 142 -10.92 -15.20 0.63
N GLY A 143 -12.21 -15.46 0.44
CA GLY A 143 -12.74 -16.52 -0.44
C GLY A 143 -13.07 -17.84 0.25
N ARG A 144 -13.08 -17.92 1.60
CA ARG A 144 -13.57 -19.09 2.36
C ARG A 144 -14.82 -18.84 3.19
N ALA A 145 -15.45 -17.67 3.08
CA ALA A 145 -16.56 -17.31 3.93
C ALA A 145 -17.92 -17.75 3.43
N SER A 146 -18.80 -18.05 4.38
CA SER A 146 -20.23 -18.34 4.16
C SER A 146 -21.05 -17.10 3.75
N CYS A 147 -20.56 -15.89 3.99
CA CYS A 147 -21.00 -14.67 3.30
C CYS A 147 -20.22 -14.58 1.99
N ARG A 148 -20.89 -14.49 0.85
CA ARG A 148 -20.24 -14.16 -0.44
C ARG A 148 -19.59 -12.79 -0.28
N GLU A 149 -18.31 -12.82 0.03
CA GLU A 149 -17.50 -11.63 0.25
C GLU A 149 -17.21 -10.99 -1.10
N ARG A 150 -17.64 -9.77 -1.21
CA ARG A 150 -17.05 -8.79 -2.08
C ARG A 150 -16.41 -7.75 -1.17
N VAL A 151 -15.16 -7.53 -1.36
CA VAL A 151 -14.36 -6.54 -0.62
C VAL A 151 -14.25 -5.27 -1.44
#